data_09a4ff065088eb7dba513ba8012e5e9a
#
_entry.id   09a4ff065088eb7dba513ba8012e5e9a
#
_cell.length_a   1.000
_cell.length_b   1.000
_cell.length_c   1.000
_cell.angle_alpha   90.00
_cell.angle_beta   90.00
_cell.angle_gamma   90.00
#
_symmetry.space_group_name_H-M   'P 1'
#
loop_
_entity.id
_entity.type
_entity.pdbx_description
1 polymer ?
#
loop_
_entity_poly.entity_id
_entity_poly.type
_entity_poly.pdbx_seq_one_letter_code
_entity_poly.pdbx_strand_id
1 'polypeptide(L)'
;MKQPAKSTPFVYLCPQCGELLYYRLRARDPHYGAPLRPCPRCGATYFDPSYREPALEKHPRLPLLPGTVWGGLLLGLAFLLGAAFLPQKLELAVMGVLFFGASLWYAVDWRRTVPQRQADFEREQAESRRRLQDAAYRRALRDHGVKLPEEDSAD
;
A
#
# COMPACT_ATOMS: atom_id res chain seq x y z
N MET A 1 29.69 -5.39 -3.50
CA MET A 1 28.36 -5.93 -3.87
C MET A 1 27.79 -5.07 -4.98
N LYS A 2 27.67 -5.60 -6.20
CA LYS A 2 27.14 -4.88 -7.36
C LYS A 2 25.64 -4.77 -7.24
N GLN A 3 25.11 -3.57 -7.28
CA GLN A 3 23.66 -3.34 -7.42
C GLN A 3 23.20 -3.93 -8.76
N PRO A 4 22.10 -4.70 -8.77
CA PRO A 4 21.55 -5.19 -10.02
C PRO A 4 21.00 -4.02 -10.83
N ALA A 5 21.46 -3.96 -12.08
CA ALA A 5 21.06 -2.98 -13.08
C ALA A 5 19.54 -2.96 -13.29
N LYS A 6 19.07 -1.78 -13.75
CA LYS A 6 17.76 -1.41 -14.29
C LYS A 6 16.77 -2.56 -14.49
N SER A 7 15.71 -2.51 -13.70
CA SER A 7 14.61 -3.46 -13.66
C SER A 7 13.95 -3.64 -15.03
N THR A 8 14.33 -4.68 -15.75
CA THR A 8 13.43 -5.33 -16.70
C THR A 8 12.19 -5.81 -15.93
N PRO A 9 10.98 -5.73 -16.50
CA PRO A 9 9.81 -6.30 -15.88
C PRO A 9 10.05 -7.81 -15.74
N PHE A 10 10.23 -8.27 -14.50
CA PHE A 10 10.32 -9.70 -14.25
C PHE A 10 8.92 -10.28 -14.36
N VAL A 11 8.76 -11.16 -15.32
CA VAL A 11 7.57 -12.00 -15.49
C VAL A 11 7.79 -13.25 -14.64
N TYR A 12 6.90 -13.51 -13.70
CA TYR A 12 6.94 -14.73 -12.91
C TYR A 12 5.93 -15.73 -13.45
N LEU A 13 6.43 -16.89 -13.84
CA LEU A 13 5.64 -18.00 -14.35
C LEU A 13 5.55 -19.09 -13.28
N CYS A 14 4.41 -19.79 -13.22
CA CYS A 14 4.27 -20.94 -12.35
C CYS A 14 5.25 -22.05 -12.78
N PRO A 15 6.09 -22.58 -11.85
CA PRO A 15 7.06 -23.59 -12.21
C PRO A 15 6.43 -24.95 -12.64
N GLN A 16 5.16 -25.18 -12.28
CA GLN A 16 4.48 -26.44 -12.63
C GLN A 16 3.70 -26.37 -13.94
N CYS A 17 3.02 -25.25 -14.23
CA CYS A 17 2.13 -25.17 -15.40
C CYS A 17 2.47 -24.05 -16.38
N GLY A 18 3.49 -23.24 -16.10
CA GLY A 18 3.88 -22.11 -16.96
C GLY A 18 2.91 -20.92 -16.99
N GLU A 19 1.86 -20.95 -16.14
CA GLU A 19 0.90 -19.84 -16.07
C GLU A 19 1.56 -18.57 -15.57
N LEU A 20 1.16 -17.43 -16.14
CA LEU A 20 1.62 -16.13 -15.72
C LEU A 20 1.03 -15.77 -14.33
N LEU A 21 1.90 -15.62 -13.33
CA LEU A 21 1.48 -15.34 -11.96
C LEU A 21 1.42 -13.85 -11.66
N TYR A 22 2.48 -13.12 -11.95
CA TYR A 22 2.53 -11.67 -11.74
C TYR A 22 3.66 -11.01 -12.54
N TYR A 23 3.48 -9.71 -12.77
CA TYR A 23 4.54 -8.83 -13.26
C TYR A 23 5.14 -8.07 -12.07
N ARG A 24 6.43 -8.14 -11.88
CA ARG A 24 7.11 -7.30 -10.89
C ARG A 24 7.23 -5.87 -11.38
N LEU A 25 6.12 -5.16 -11.37
CA LEU A 25 6.17 -3.70 -11.37
C LEU A 25 6.63 -3.28 -9.96
N ARG A 26 7.51 -2.32 -9.86
CA ARG A 26 7.87 -1.69 -8.58
C ARG A 26 6.60 -1.12 -7.96
N ALA A 27 5.90 -1.93 -7.17
CA ALA A 27 4.86 -1.40 -6.31
C ALA A 27 5.55 -0.45 -5.31
N ARG A 28 5.18 0.82 -5.31
CA ARG A 28 5.68 1.79 -4.32
C ARG A 28 5.27 1.37 -2.90
N ASP A 29 4.11 0.75 -2.78
CA ASP A 29 3.56 0.30 -1.51
C ASP A 29 3.40 -1.23 -1.52
N PRO A 30 3.86 -1.93 -0.47
CA PRO A 30 3.65 -3.35 -0.35
C PRO A 30 2.16 -3.65 -0.20
N HIS A 31 1.69 -4.71 -0.85
CA HIS A 31 0.37 -5.26 -0.56
C HIS A 31 0.43 -6.08 0.73
N TYR A 32 -0.59 -5.93 1.57
CA TYR A 32 -0.70 -6.73 2.78
C TYR A 32 -1.52 -7.99 2.48
N GLY A 33 -1.06 -9.15 2.97
CA GLY A 33 -1.70 -10.43 2.77
C GLY A 33 -0.71 -11.58 2.75
N ALA A 34 -1.22 -12.80 2.51
CA ALA A 34 -0.39 -13.99 2.43
C ALA A 34 0.56 -13.93 1.22
N PRO A 35 1.88 -14.01 1.40
CA PRO A 35 2.84 -14.10 0.29
C PRO A 35 2.86 -15.49 -0.35
N LEU A 36 2.42 -16.54 0.34
CA LEU A 36 2.24 -17.89 -0.23
C LEU A 36 0.83 -18.00 -0.80
N ARG A 37 0.73 -18.10 -2.12
CA ARG A 37 -0.55 -18.08 -2.85
C ARG A 37 -0.67 -19.30 -3.76
N PRO A 38 -1.89 -19.86 -3.95
CA PRO A 38 -2.11 -20.91 -4.91
C PRO A 38 -2.11 -20.35 -6.34
N CYS A 39 -1.50 -21.07 -7.26
CA CYS A 39 -1.59 -20.77 -8.69
C CYS A 39 -3.04 -20.91 -9.15
N PRO A 40 -3.60 -19.93 -9.88
CA PRO A 40 -5.00 -19.97 -10.30
C PRO A 40 -5.32 -21.12 -11.27
N ARG A 41 -4.31 -21.65 -11.96
CA ARG A 41 -4.50 -22.73 -12.96
C ARG A 41 -4.31 -24.13 -12.39
N CYS A 42 -3.24 -24.37 -11.61
CA CYS A 42 -2.89 -25.71 -11.13
C CYS A 42 -2.96 -25.87 -9.62
N GLY A 43 -3.25 -24.83 -8.85
CA GLY A 43 -3.31 -24.86 -7.39
C GLY A 43 -1.95 -24.94 -6.68
N ALA A 44 -0.85 -25.04 -7.41
CA ALA A 44 0.49 -25.11 -6.81
C ALA A 44 0.80 -23.81 -6.02
N THR A 45 1.31 -23.96 -4.82
CA THR A 45 1.68 -22.82 -3.99
C THR A 45 2.94 -22.13 -4.53
N TYR A 46 2.90 -20.81 -4.66
CA TYR A 46 4.05 -20.00 -5.04
C TYR A 46 4.24 -18.84 -4.08
N PHE A 47 5.44 -18.28 -4.03
CA PHE A 47 5.77 -17.12 -3.21
C PHE A 47 5.69 -15.83 -4.04
N ASP A 48 4.88 -14.87 -3.59
CA ASP A 48 4.74 -13.55 -4.19
C ASP A 48 5.41 -12.49 -3.31
N PRO A 49 6.59 -11.96 -3.71
CA PRO A 49 7.34 -11.00 -2.91
C PRO A 49 6.70 -9.61 -2.84
N SER A 50 5.64 -9.34 -3.62
CA SER A 50 4.88 -8.08 -3.54
C SER A 50 3.92 -8.05 -2.35
N TYR A 51 3.59 -9.22 -1.78
CA TYR A 51 2.77 -9.35 -0.59
C TYR A 51 3.63 -9.50 0.66
N ARG A 52 3.19 -8.89 1.74
CA ARG A 52 3.82 -8.98 3.06
C ARG A 52 2.81 -9.38 4.11
N GLU A 53 3.26 -10.23 5.04
CA GLU A 53 2.47 -10.58 6.22
C GLU A 53 2.33 -9.39 7.16
N PRO A 54 1.12 -8.85 7.36
CA PRO A 54 0.93 -7.65 8.17
C PRO A 54 1.30 -7.87 9.64
N ALA A 55 1.23 -9.11 10.15
CA ALA A 55 1.62 -9.42 11.52
C ALA A 55 3.14 -9.34 11.76
N LEU A 56 3.96 -9.37 10.71
CA LEU A 56 5.42 -9.23 10.81
C LEU A 56 5.88 -7.76 10.77
N GLU A 57 5.02 -6.84 10.39
CA GLU A 57 5.35 -5.41 10.39
C GLU A 57 5.04 -4.76 11.74
N LYS A 58 6.06 -4.19 12.37
CA LYS A 58 5.92 -3.53 13.69
C LYS A 58 5.03 -2.28 13.66
N HIS A 59 4.98 -1.59 12.53
CA HIS A 59 4.18 -0.37 12.37
C HIS A 59 3.57 -0.35 10.97
N PRO A 60 2.28 -0.65 10.84
CA PRO A 60 1.59 -0.43 9.58
C PRO A 60 1.66 1.07 9.26
N ARG A 61 2.24 1.41 8.12
CA ARG A 61 2.18 2.78 7.63
C ARG A 61 0.74 3.04 7.19
N LEU A 62 -0.08 3.51 8.12
CA LEU A 62 -1.38 4.07 7.75
C LEU A 62 -1.12 5.22 6.78
N PRO A 63 -1.82 5.25 5.66
CA PRO A 63 -1.64 6.32 4.72
C PRO A 63 -2.01 7.65 5.40
N LEU A 64 -1.03 8.51 5.59
CA LEU A 64 -1.24 9.87 6.06
C LEU A 64 -2.00 10.65 4.97
N LEU A 65 -2.78 11.66 5.39
CA LEU A 65 -3.41 12.57 4.45
C LEU A 65 -2.34 13.13 3.50
N PRO A 66 -2.47 12.94 2.17
CA PRO A 66 -1.45 13.36 1.24
C PRO A 66 -1.12 14.85 1.40
N GLY A 67 0.17 15.20 1.40
CA GLY A 67 0.61 16.60 1.49
C GLY A 67 0.03 17.48 0.37
N THR A 68 -0.36 16.88 -0.75
CA THR A 68 -1.06 17.54 -1.86
C THR A 68 -2.41 18.15 -1.45
N VAL A 69 -3.10 17.54 -0.46
CA VAL A 69 -4.37 18.10 0.06
C VAL A 69 -4.13 19.40 0.79
N TRP A 70 -3.12 19.43 1.65
CA TRP A 70 -2.73 20.67 2.35
C TRP A 70 -2.24 21.73 1.36
N GLY A 71 -1.44 21.35 0.37
CA GLY A 71 -1.01 22.24 -0.70
C GLY A 71 -2.18 22.82 -1.48
N GLY A 72 -3.16 22.01 -1.84
CA GLY A 72 -4.37 22.45 -2.54
C GLY A 72 -5.25 23.39 -1.71
N LEU A 73 -5.40 23.14 -0.41
CA LEU A 73 -6.15 24.02 0.50
C LEU A 73 -5.46 25.38 0.64
N LEU A 74 -4.15 25.40 0.85
CA LEU A 74 -3.37 26.64 0.98
C LEU A 74 -3.38 27.44 -0.32
N LEU A 75 -3.19 26.77 -1.46
CA LEU A 75 -3.21 27.40 -2.77
C LEU A 75 -4.61 27.98 -3.08
N GLY A 76 -5.66 27.22 -2.82
CA GLY A 76 -7.04 27.67 -2.98
C GLY A 76 -7.35 28.90 -2.12
N LEU A 77 -6.89 28.89 -0.86
CA LEU A 77 -7.04 30.05 0.02
C LEU A 77 -6.26 31.27 -0.49
N ALA A 78 -5.03 31.05 -0.98
CA ALA A 78 -4.22 32.15 -1.54
C ALA A 78 -4.88 32.79 -2.75
N PHE A 79 -5.50 32.02 -3.65
CA PHE A 79 -6.26 32.53 -4.78
C PHE A 79 -7.50 33.33 -4.34
N LEU A 80 -8.24 32.85 -3.34
CA LEU A 80 -9.40 33.52 -2.81
C LEU A 80 -9.01 34.87 -2.17
N LEU A 81 -7.93 34.91 -1.39
CA LEU A 81 -7.42 36.18 -0.82
C LEU A 81 -6.90 37.10 -1.92
N GLY A 82 -6.18 36.57 -2.93
CA GLY A 82 -5.72 37.35 -4.08
C GLY A 82 -6.87 38.00 -4.85
N ALA A 83 -8.01 37.32 -4.99
CA ALA A 83 -9.18 37.86 -5.65
C ALA A 83 -9.76 39.12 -4.94
N ALA A 84 -9.47 39.31 -3.65
CA ALA A 84 -9.90 40.48 -2.92
C ALA A 84 -9.08 41.73 -3.27
N PHE A 85 -7.82 41.58 -3.68
CA PHE A 85 -6.86 42.69 -3.83
C PHE A 85 -6.42 42.94 -5.29
N LEU A 86 -6.60 41.95 -6.19
CA LEU A 86 -6.14 42.05 -7.57
C LEU A 86 -7.27 42.39 -8.55
N PRO A 87 -6.98 43.03 -9.72
CA PRO A 87 -7.99 43.39 -10.71
C PRO A 87 -8.71 42.19 -11.35
N GLN A 88 -8.05 41.03 -11.45
CA GLN A 88 -8.57 39.77 -12.05
C GLN A 88 -9.43 38.98 -11.03
N LYS A 89 -10.38 39.62 -10.38
CA LYS A 89 -11.14 39.05 -9.26
C LYS A 89 -11.88 37.77 -9.59
N LEU A 90 -12.51 37.69 -10.77
CA LEU A 90 -13.35 36.55 -11.13
C LEU A 90 -12.55 35.30 -11.39
N GLU A 91 -11.47 35.42 -12.17
CA GLU A 91 -10.63 34.28 -12.52
C GLU A 91 -9.95 33.68 -11.30
N LEU A 92 -9.40 34.53 -10.43
CA LEU A 92 -8.77 34.10 -9.18
C LEU A 92 -9.79 33.47 -8.22
N ALA A 93 -11.01 34.04 -8.10
CA ALA A 93 -12.03 33.45 -7.28
C ALA A 93 -12.47 32.08 -7.76
N VAL A 94 -12.66 31.89 -9.07
CA VAL A 94 -13.01 30.57 -9.66
C VAL A 94 -11.93 29.56 -9.40
N MET A 95 -10.66 29.90 -9.63
CA MET A 95 -9.53 29.01 -9.35
C MET A 95 -9.45 28.66 -7.87
N GLY A 96 -9.63 29.64 -6.99
CA GLY A 96 -9.65 29.43 -5.55
C GLY A 96 -10.72 28.45 -5.10
N VAL A 97 -11.94 28.62 -5.60
CA VAL A 97 -13.07 27.71 -5.29
C VAL A 97 -12.80 26.30 -5.79
N LEU A 98 -12.25 26.15 -7.00
CA LEU A 98 -11.95 24.84 -7.56
C LEU A 98 -10.88 24.09 -6.74
N PHE A 99 -9.75 24.73 -6.44
CA PHE A 99 -8.67 24.10 -5.67
C PHE A 99 -9.09 23.80 -4.24
N PHE A 100 -9.74 24.74 -3.59
CA PHE A 100 -10.20 24.57 -2.22
C PHE A 100 -11.29 23.49 -2.13
N GLY A 101 -12.29 23.56 -3.01
CA GLY A 101 -13.38 22.60 -3.07
C GLY A 101 -12.93 21.17 -3.37
N ALA A 102 -12.05 21.00 -4.38
CA ALA A 102 -11.51 19.70 -4.71
C ALA A 102 -10.68 19.10 -3.56
N SER A 103 -9.87 19.93 -2.90
CA SER A 103 -9.05 19.48 -1.76
C SER A 103 -9.91 19.13 -0.55
N LEU A 104 -10.95 19.89 -0.29
CA LEU A 104 -11.90 19.63 0.79
C LEU A 104 -12.70 18.34 0.53
N TRP A 105 -13.20 18.17 -0.70
CA TRP A 105 -13.87 16.95 -1.12
C TRP A 105 -12.98 15.73 -0.89
N TYR A 106 -11.74 15.79 -1.34
CA TYR A 106 -10.77 14.71 -1.15
C TYR A 106 -10.48 14.43 0.33
N ALA A 107 -10.36 15.48 1.15
CA ALA A 107 -10.16 15.30 2.59
C ALA A 107 -11.34 14.62 3.29
N VAL A 108 -12.58 14.95 2.86
CA VAL A 108 -13.80 14.31 3.39
C VAL A 108 -13.87 12.85 2.96
N ASP A 109 -13.62 12.58 1.69
CA ASP A 109 -13.59 11.19 1.17
C ASP A 109 -12.53 10.36 1.88
N TRP A 110 -11.34 10.92 2.07
CA TRP A 110 -10.27 10.29 2.84
C TRP A 110 -10.69 9.93 4.27
N ARG A 111 -11.36 10.86 4.96
CA ARG A 111 -11.88 10.59 6.32
C ARG A 111 -12.91 9.46 6.36
N ARG A 112 -13.67 9.25 5.29
CA ARG A 112 -14.64 8.15 5.18
C ARG A 112 -13.96 6.82 4.88
N THR A 113 -12.92 6.83 4.06
CA THR A 113 -12.24 5.60 3.59
C THR A 113 -11.19 5.09 4.59
N VAL A 114 -10.58 5.95 5.40
CA VAL A 114 -9.55 5.55 6.38
C VAL A 114 -10.04 4.51 7.39
N PRO A 115 -11.22 4.66 8.05
CA PRO A 115 -11.69 3.66 8.99
C PRO A 115 -11.92 2.29 8.37
N GLN A 116 -12.40 2.26 7.12
CA GLN A 116 -12.60 0.99 6.40
C GLN A 116 -11.24 0.31 6.12
N ARG A 117 -10.26 1.07 5.65
CA ARG A 117 -8.91 0.55 5.42
C ARG A 117 -8.23 0.06 6.70
N GLN A 118 -8.49 0.73 7.83
CA GLN A 118 -8.00 0.28 9.14
C GLN A 118 -8.65 -1.05 9.54
N ALA A 119 -9.97 -1.15 9.41
CA ALA A 119 -10.68 -2.38 9.74
C ALA A 119 -10.25 -3.55 8.84
N ASP A 120 -10.04 -3.31 7.54
CA ASP A 120 -9.55 -4.32 6.61
C ASP A 120 -8.11 -4.75 6.96
N PHE A 121 -7.25 -3.81 7.35
CA PHE A 121 -5.91 -4.12 7.81
C PHE A 121 -5.91 -4.94 9.10
N GLU A 122 -6.73 -4.59 10.09
CA GLU A 122 -6.85 -5.31 11.36
C GLU A 122 -7.36 -6.75 11.13
N ARG A 123 -8.32 -6.94 10.23
CA ARG A 123 -8.78 -8.28 9.83
C ARG A 123 -7.66 -9.10 9.21
N GLU A 124 -6.96 -8.52 8.23
CA GLU A 124 -5.84 -9.19 7.58
C GLU A 124 -4.71 -9.50 8.56
N GLN A 125 -4.46 -8.60 9.52
CA GLN A 125 -3.48 -8.83 10.59
C GLN A 125 -3.89 -10.00 11.50
N ALA A 126 -5.18 -10.12 11.83
CA ALA A 126 -5.68 -11.23 12.63
C ALA A 126 -5.55 -12.57 11.88
N GLU A 127 -5.87 -12.57 10.57
CA GLU A 127 -5.67 -13.76 9.72
C GLU A 127 -4.19 -14.11 9.57
N SER A 128 -3.32 -13.11 9.39
CA SER A 128 -1.87 -13.29 9.34
C SER A 128 -1.33 -13.95 10.61
N ARG A 129 -1.78 -13.50 11.78
CA ARG A 129 -1.41 -14.13 13.06
C ARG A 129 -1.84 -15.61 13.12
N ARG A 130 -3.03 -15.94 12.63
CA ARG A 130 -3.50 -17.35 12.55
C ARG A 130 -2.63 -18.18 11.62
N ARG A 131 -2.31 -17.67 10.41
CA ARG A 131 -1.42 -18.34 9.46
C ARG A 131 -0.03 -18.59 10.05
N LEU A 132 0.49 -17.63 10.80
CA LEU A 132 1.80 -17.76 11.46
C LEU A 132 1.82 -18.74 12.63
N GLN A 133 0.66 -19.20 13.13
CA GLN A 133 0.60 -20.31 14.11
C GLN A 133 0.90 -21.66 13.46
N ASP A 134 0.69 -21.81 12.15
CA ASP A 134 1.02 -23.02 11.42
C ASP A 134 2.53 -23.16 11.21
N ALA A 135 3.11 -24.22 11.77
CA ALA A 135 4.55 -24.50 11.67
C ALA A 135 5.00 -24.80 10.24
N ALA A 136 4.15 -25.39 9.40
CA ALA A 136 4.46 -25.65 8.00
C ALA A 136 4.53 -24.35 7.21
N TYR A 137 3.59 -23.44 7.44
CA TYR A 137 3.56 -22.12 6.84
C TYR A 137 4.80 -21.30 7.22
N ARG A 138 5.18 -21.29 8.50
CA ARG A 138 6.39 -20.61 8.96
C ARG A 138 7.67 -21.17 8.33
N ARG A 139 7.77 -22.49 8.15
CA ARG A 139 8.92 -23.11 7.46
C ARG A 139 8.99 -22.63 6.02
N ALA A 140 7.89 -22.69 5.29
CA ALA A 140 7.83 -22.25 3.90
C ALA A 140 8.21 -20.77 3.75
N LEU A 141 7.79 -19.88 4.66
CA LEU A 141 8.22 -18.49 4.64
C LEU A 141 9.72 -18.32 4.88
N ARG A 142 10.31 -19.10 5.80
CA ARG A 142 11.76 -19.10 6.05
C ARG A 142 12.55 -19.56 4.85
N ASP A 143 12.09 -20.58 4.17
CA ASP A 143 12.73 -21.13 2.95
C ASP A 143 12.78 -20.06 1.83
N HIS A 144 11.84 -19.12 1.82
CA HIS A 144 11.83 -17.97 0.93
C HIS A 144 12.55 -16.72 1.49
N GLY A 145 13.27 -16.87 2.62
CA GLY A 145 14.10 -15.81 3.20
C GLY A 145 13.33 -14.73 3.98
N VAL A 146 12.07 -14.99 4.35
CA VAL A 146 11.29 -14.10 5.21
C VAL A 146 11.79 -14.24 6.65
N LYS A 147 12.25 -13.12 7.24
CA LYS A 147 12.66 -13.10 8.65
C LYS A 147 11.42 -13.16 9.53
N LEU A 148 11.28 -14.24 10.27
CA LEU A 148 10.28 -14.37 11.32
C LEU A 148 10.87 -13.85 12.64
N PRO A 149 10.07 -13.23 13.52
CA PRO A 149 10.51 -12.98 14.88
C PRO A 149 10.90 -14.34 15.49
N GLU A 150 12.08 -14.38 16.08
CA GLU A 150 12.49 -15.53 16.87
C GLU A 150 11.45 -15.68 17.99
N GLU A 151 10.94 -16.89 18.17
CA GLU A 151 10.25 -17.22 19.41
C GLU A 151 11.30 -16.97 20.49
N ASP A 152 11.13 -15.89 21.26
CA ASP A 152 11.87 -15.74 22.48
C ASP A 152 11.68 -17.08 23.21
N SER A 153 12.78 -17.81 23.27
CA SER A 153 12.87 -19.09 23.95
C SER A 153 12.29 -18.86 25.33
N ALA A 154 11.07 -19.32 25.54
CA ALA A 154 10.49 -19.40 26.86
C ALA A 154 11.28 -20.51 27.60
N ASP A 155 12.37 -20.09 28.24
CA ASP A 155 12.97 -20.83 29.33
C ASP A 155 12.23 -20.54 30.62
#